data_327c6d8ece7a3327e0d28f583b9f59dc
#
_entry.id   327c6d8ece7a3327e0d28f583b9f59dc
#
_cell.length_a   1.000
_cell.length_b   1.000
_cell.length_c   1.000
_cell.angle_alpha   90.00
_cell.angle_beta   90.00
_cell.angle_gamma   90.00
#
_symmetry.space_group_name_H-M   'P 1'
#
loop_
_entity.id
_entity.type
_entity.pdbx_description
1 polymer ?
#
loop_
_entity_poly.entity_id
_entity_poly.type
_entity_poly.pdbx_seq_one_letter_code
_entity_poly.pdbx_strand_id
1 'polypeptide(L)'
;MQSHISVTSSSGQEVVGHWFGGQRLDFRPEEYWKAGSKVTMKIDLDGVEGANGLYGVQKKTVTFTVGRAQVSTVDANTQTMTVVRDGKTLKSVPISAGSAANPTYNGQMVISEKSEQTRMNGSTVGFGGEYDIPDVPHAMRLSQSGTFIHGNYWYNRGNPPFGAQGTSHGCVGLADAQGAQGDTPGKWFYDNSLVGDVVVVKNSPDDTVAPDNGLNGWNMPWSEWTAQSAA
;
A
#
# COMPACT_ATOMS: atom_id res chain seq x y z
N MET A 1 27.01 3.83 5.51
CA MET A 1 25.88 3.19 6.24
C MET A 1 25.23 2.08 5.42
N GLN A 2 24.77 2.33 4.18
CA GLN A 2 24.12 1.30 3.34
C GLN A 2 25.01 0.07 3.10
N SER A 3 26.30 0.22 2.88
CA SER A 3 27.27 -0.87 2.73
C SER A 3 27.34 -1.85 3.93
N HIS A 4 26.81 -1.46 5.08
CA HIS A 4 26.70 -2.30 6.29
C HIS A 4 25.32 -2.98 6.42
N ILE A 5 24.47 -2.84 5.41
CA ILE A 5 23.15 -3.47 5.37
C ILE A 5 23.07 -4.30 4.08
N SER A 6 22.85 -5.59 4.22
CA SER A 6 22.65 -6.49 3.07
C SER A 6 21.29 -7.14 3.13
N VAL A 7 20.60 -7.20 1.98
CA VAL A 7 19.32 -7.91 1.84
C VAL A 7 19.45 -8.91 0.71
N THR A 8 19.10 -10.16 0.98
CA THR A 8 19.18 -11.26 0.02
C THR A 8 17.88 -12.03 -0.03
N SER A 9 17.56 -12.60 -1.18
CA SER A 9 16.40 -13.46 -1.38
C SER A 9 16.83 -14.86 -1.83
N SER A 10 16.21 -15.90 -1.27
CA SER A 10 16.43 -17.28 -1.71
C SER A 10 15.93 -17.54 -3.14
N SER A 11 15.17 -16.63 -3.72
CA SER A 11 14.75 -16.67 -5.13
C SER A 11 15.84 -16.28 -6.12
N GLY A 12 16.98 -15.77 -5.63
CA GLY A 12 18.05 -15.24 -6.47
C GLY A 12 17.75 -13.88 -7.11
N GLN A 13 16.64 -13.22 -6.73
CA GLN A 13 16.38 -11.85 -7.18
C GLN A 13 17.44 -10.91 -6.62
N GLU A 14 17.97 -10.03 -7.48
CA GLU A 14 18.78 -8.90 -7.04
C GLU A 14 17.95 -7.96 -6.18
N VAL A 15 18.49 -7.54 -5.04
CA VAL A 15 17.82 -6.64 -4.10
C VAL A 15 18.69 -5.42 -3.89
N VAL A 16 18.15 -4.26 -4.21
CA VAL A 16 18.88 -2.99 -4.14
C VAL A 16 18.18 -2.03 -3.18
N GLY A 17 18.98 -1.33 -2.37
CA GLY A 17 18.52 -0.28 -1.48
C GLY A 17 18.42 1.06 -2.20
N HIS A 18 17.39 1.86 -1.86
CA HIS A 18 17.22 3.22 -2.34
C HIS A 18 16.92 4.16 -1.18
N TRP A 19 17.56 5.32 -1.15
CA TRP A 19 17.36 6.34 -0.14
C TRP A 19 16.28 7.35 -0.57
N PHE A 20 15.26 7.47 0.25
CA PHE A 20 14.32 8.59 0.18
C PHE A 20 14.76 9.69 1.15
N GLY A 21 15.33 10.77 0.59
CA GLY A 21 15.99 11.79 1.39
C GLY A 21 17.16 11.21 2.20
N GLY A 22 17.41 11.73 3.38
CA GLY A 22 18.49 11.27 4.24
C GLY A 22 18.08 10.34 5.38
N GLN A 23 16.83 9.89 5.43
CA GLN A 23 16.26 9.27 6.65
C GLN A 23 15.60 7.91 6.42
N ARG A 24 15.20 7.57 5.18
CA ARG A 24 14.53 6.32 4.88
C ARG A 24 15.27 5.55 3.79
N LEU A 25 15.63 4.31 4.09
CA LEU A 25 16.26 3.37 3.17
C LEU A 25 15.33 2.19 2.93
N ASP A 26 14.83 2.06 1.72
CA ASP A 26 13.98 0.95 1.31
C ASP A 26 14.75 -0.04 0.44
N PHE A 27 14.41 -1.31 0.54
CA PHE A 27 14.99 -2.38 -0.28
C PHE A 27 13.91 -3.08 -1.09
N ARG A 28 14.14 -3.25 -2.37
CA ARG A 28 13.27 -4.05 -3.23
C ARG A 28 14.05 -4.73 -4.36
N PRO A 29 13.53 -5.83 -4.94
CA PRO A 29 13.93 -6.29 -6.26
C PRO A 29 13.29 -5.42 -7.35
N GLU A 30 13.70 -5.62 -8.59
CA GLU A 30 13.10 -4.94 -9.75
C GLU A 30 11.62 -5.28 -9.87
N GLU A 31 11.29 -6.58 -9.92
CA GLU A 31 9.93 -7.08 -9.89
C GLU A 31 9.47 -7.38 -8.46
N TYR A 32 8.18 -7.69 -8.25
CA TYR A 32 7.70 -8.10 -6.94
C TYR A 32 8.46 -9.29 -6.39
N TRP A 33 8.55 -9.36 -5.07
CA TRP A 33 9.12 -10.50 -4.36
C TRP A 33 8.45 -11.82 -4.79
N LYS A 34 9.24 -12.83 -5.11
CA LYS A 34 8.69 -14.15 -5.46
C LYS A 34 8.07 -14.82 -4.24
N ALA A 35 6.81 -15.27 -4.39
CA ALA A 35 6.09 -15.98 -3.35
C ALA A 35 6.86 -17.20 -2.85
N GLY A 36 6.83 -17.44 -1.54
CA GLY A 36 7.54 -18.52 -0.87
C GLY A 36 9.05 -18.29 -0.70
N SER A 37 9.62 -17.20 -1.24
CA SER A 37 11.04 -16.92 -1.06
C SER A 37 11.32 -16.45 0.38
N LYS A 38 12.50 -16.81 0.86
CA LYS A 38 13.02 -16.36 2.16
C LYS A 38 13.92 -15.15 1.96
N VAL A 39 13.56 -14.05 2.58
CA VAL A 39 14.34 -12.81 2.55
C VAL A 39 15.09 -12.66 3.85
N THR A 40 16.39 -12.38 3.76
CA THR A 40 17.25 -12.17 4.91
C THR A 40 17.91 -10.80 4.81
N MET A 41 17.67 -9.95 5.82
CA MET A 41 18.34 -8.68 6.01
C MET A 41 19.35 -8.81 7.13
N LYS A 42 20.62 -8.46 6.86
CA LYS A 42 21.68 -8.34 7.85
C LYS A 42 22.03 -6.88 8.02
N ILE A 43 22.05 -6.43 9.25
CA ILE A 43 22.41 -5.08 9.66
C ILE A 43 23.65 -5.21 10.53
N ASP A 44 24.74 -4.54 10.18
CA ASP A 44 25.96 -4.46 10.98
C ASP A 44 26.39 -2.99 11.11
N LEU A 45 25.71 -2.29 11.99
CA LEU A 45 25.93 -0.86 12.24
C LEU A 45 26.70 -0.61 13.56
N ASP A 46 27.16 -1.67 14.24
CA ASP A 46 27.93 -1.51 15.47
C ASP A 46 29.26 -0.82 15.19
N GLY A 47 29.48 0.32 15.85
CA GLY A 47 30.65 1.17 15.66
C GLY A 47 30.69 1.96 14.33
N VAL A 48 29.62 1.91 13.52
CA VAL A 48 29.54 2.67 12.26
C VAL A 48 29.05 4.09 12.53
N GLU A 49 29.82 5.09 12.12
CA GLU A 49 29.41 6.48 12.24
C GLU A 49 28.29 6.80 11.24
N GLY A 50 27.15 7.23 11.75
CA GLY A 50 25.96 7.58 10.94
C GLY A 50 25.81 9.09 10.76
N ALA A 51 26.22 9.85 11.74
CA ALA A 51 26.30 11.32 11.75
C ALA A 51 27.44 11.74 12.66
N ASN A 52 27.88 12.99 12.55
CA ASN A 52 29.04 13.51 13.29
C ASN A 52 29.00 13.16 14.79
N GLY A 53 29.89 12.26 15.22
CA GLY A 53 29.97 11.79 16.61
C GLY A 53 28.89 10.80 17.04
N LEU A 54 27.98 10.37 16.15
CA LEU A 54 26.92 9.42 16.45
C LEU A 54 27.20 8.08 15.78
N TYR A 55 27.36 7.05 16.59
CA TYR A 55 27.71 5.69 16.14
C TYR A 55 26.53 4.75 16.35
N GLY A 56 26.32 3.85 15.38
CA GLY A 56 25.38 2.75 15.51
C GLY A 56 25.81 1.77 16.59
N VAL A 57 24.82 1.10 17.20
CA VAL A 57 25.06 0.06 18.22
C VAL A 57 24.35 -1.26 17.88
N GLN A 58 23.82 -1.37 16.66
CA GLN A 58 23.02 -2.55 16.26
C GLN A 58 23.78 -3.46 15.31
N LYS A 59 23.79 -4.74 15.69
CA LYS A 59 24.09 -5.86 14.81
C LYS A 59 22.92 -6.84 14.86
N LYS A 60 22.21 -6.98 13.73
CA LYS A 60 20.95 -7.75 13.72
C LYS A 60 20.76 -8.48 12.39
N THR A 61 20.20 -9.69 12.47
CA THR A 61 19.70 -10.41 11.30
C THR A 61 18.18 -10.57 11.43
N VAL A 62 17.45 -10.15 10.41
CA VAL A 62 16.01 -10.33 10.30
C VAL A 62 15.72 -11.21 9.10
N THR A 63 14.83 -12.18 9.28
CA THR A 63 14.43 -13.09 8.21
C THR A 63 12.92 -13.22 8.19
N PHE A 64 12.34 -13.19 6.99
CA PHE A 64 10.93 -13.46 6.78
C PHE A 64 10.71 -14.26 5.50
N THR A 65 9.55 -14.88 5.38
CA THR A 65 9.12 -15.58 4.16
C THR A 65 8.09 -14.74 3.44
N VAL A 66 8.29 -14.52 2.14
CA VAL A 66 7.30 -13.86 1.28
C VAL A 66 6.07 -14.76 1.18
N GLY A 67 4.91 -14.18 1.42
CA GLY A 67 3.63 -14.91 1.35
C GLY A 67 3.24 -15.30 -0.07
N ARG A 68 1.95 -15.49 -0.26
CA ARG A 68 1.36 -15.71 -1.59
C ARG A 68 1.46 -14.46 -2.46
N ALA A 69 1.42 -14.62 -3.78
CA ALA A 69 1.35 -13.50 -4.70
C ALA A 69 -0.11 -13.05 -4.86
N GLN A 70 -0.45 -11.85 -4.38
CA GLN A 70 -1.77 -11.25 -4.60
C GLN A 70 -1.62 -9.83 -5.14
N VAL A 71 -2.33 -9.57 -6.24
CA VAL A 71 -2.47 -8.23 -6.82
C VAL A 71 -3.96 -7.95 -7.00
N SER A 72 -4.39 -6.81 -6.46
CA SER A 72 -5.75 -6.31 -6.61
C SER A 72 -5.73 -5.11 -7.55
N THR A 73 -6.39 -5.22 -8.71
CA THR A 73 -6.45 -4.12 -9.68
C THR A 73 -7.75 -3.36 -9.53
N VAL A 74 -7.64 -2.10 -9.18
CA VAL A 74 -8.71 -1.10 -9.15
C VAL A 74 -8.73 -0.39 -10.50
N ASP A 75 -9.84 -0.46 -11.20
CA ASP A 75 -10.09 0.31 -12.41
C ASP A 75 -11.07 1.45 -12.09
N ALA A 76 -10.54 2.68 -12.01
CA ALA A 76 -11.33 3.84 -11.64
C ALA A 76 -12.32 4.28 -12.73
N ASN A 77 -12.12 3.86 -13.99
CA ASN A 77 -13.07 4.14 -15.07
C ASN A 77 -14.30 3.22 -15.01
N THR A 78 -14.09 1.93 -14.73
CA THR A 78 -15.18 0.95 -14.63
C THR A 78 -15.70 0.78 -13.20
N GLN A 79 -15.12 1.45 -12.23
CA GLN A 79 -15.45 1.36 -10.80
C GLN A 79 -15.50 -0.11 -10.31
N THR A 80 -14.48 -0.88 -10.70
CA THR A 80 -14.39 -2.31 -10.37
C THR A 80 -13.01 -2.64 -9.83
N MET A 81 -12.95 -3.50 -8.80
CA MET A 81 -11.70 -4.09 -8.31
C MET A 81 -11.68 -5.57 -8.60
N THR A 82 -10.61 -6.06 -9.24
CA THR A 82 -10.37 -7.48 -9.51
C THR A 82 -9.20 -7.97 -8.69
N VAL A 83 -9.41 -9.01 -7.88
CA VAL A 83 -8.40 -9.63 -7.03
C VAL A 83 -7.88 -10.90 -7.68
N VAL A 84 -6.56 -10.93 -7.93
CA VAL A 84 -5.84 -12.07 -8.51
C VAL A 84 -4.85 -12.59 -7.47
N ARG A 85 -4.90 -13.89 -7.19
CA ARG A 85 -3.95 -14.58 -6.29
C ARG A 85 -3.34 -15.77 -7.00
N ASP A 86 -2.00 -15.83 -6.98
CA ASP A 86 -1.23 -16.92 -7.63
C ASP A 86 -1.68 -17.18 -9.08
N GLY A 87 -1.91 -16.08 -9.83
CA GLY A 87 -2.34 -16.10 -11.22
C GLY A 87 -3.82 -16.43 -11.46
N LYS A 88 -4.62 -16.63 -10.41
CA LYS A 88 -6.06 -16.94 -10.52
C LYS A 88 -6.91 -15.78 -10.00
N THR A 89 -7.92 -15.38 -10.79
CA THR A 89 -8.93 -14.42 -10.32
C THR A 89 -9.76 -15.04 -9.21
N LEU A 90 -9.73 -14.44 -8.05
CA LEU A 90 -10.54 -14.84 -6.90
C LEU A 90 -11.93 -14.20 -6.95
N LYS A 91 -11.98 -12.88 -7.21
CA LYS A 91 -13.21 -12.11 -7.18
C LYS A 91 -13.07 -10.81 -7.96
N SER A 92 -14.16 -10.34 -8.55
CA SER A 92 -14.34 -8.96 -8.99
C SER A 92 -15.48 -8.36 -8.19
N VAL A 93 -15.27 -7.14 -7.69
CA VAL A 93 -16.25 -6.43 -6.86
C VAL A 93 -16.45 -5.01 -7.35
N PRO A 94 -17.69 -4.49 -7.36
CA PRO A 94 -17.94 -3.09 -7.62
C PRO A 94 -17.40 -2.24 -6.46
N ILE A 95 -16.84 -1.08 -6.80
CA ILE A 95 -16.23 -0.15 -5.84
C ILE A 95 -16.79 1.27 -6.03
N SER A 96 -16.38 2.17 -5.14
CA SER A 96 -16.46 3.61 -5.35
C SER A 96 -15.07 4.21 -5.12
N ALA A 97 -14.42 4.62 -6.19
CA ALA A 97 -13.14 5.31 -6.13
C ALA A 97 -13.30 6.81 -5.76
N GLY A 98 -12.24 7.59 -5.86
CA GLY A 98 -12.29 9.03 -5.68
C GLY A 98 -13.25 9.73 -6.63
N SER A 99 -13.84 10.81 -6.16
CA SER A 99 -14.70 11.69 -6.97
C SER A 99 -13.88 12.42 -8.05
N ALA A 100 -14.57 13.07 -8.99
CA ALA A 100 -13.89 13.89 -10.00
C ALA A 100 -13.11 15.07 -9.39
N ALA A 101 -13.53 15.58 -8.24
CA ALA A 101 -12.82 16.65 -7.53
C ALA A 101 -11.63 16.15 -6.70
N ASN A 102 -11.68 14.90 -6.27
CA ASN A 102 -10.66 14.25 -5.44
C ASN A 102 -10.40 12.84 -5.96
N PRO A 103 -9.76 12.68 -7.12
CA PRO A 103 -9.54 11.37 -7.72
C PRO A 103 -8.57 10.51 -6.89
N THR A 104 -8.63 9.21 -7.08
CA THR A 104 -7.68 8.27 -6.46
C THR A 104 -6.38 8.29 -7.24
N TYR A 105 -5.22 8.31 -6.57
CA TYR A 105 -3.92 8.15 -7.23
C TYR A 105 -3.88 6.90 -8.10
N ASN A 106 -3.23 7.01 -9.26
CA ASN A 106 -2.83 5.84 -10.05
C ASN A 106 -1.58 5.18 -9.48
N GLY A 107 -1.27 3.98 -9.96
CA GLY A 107 -0.01 3.29 -9.72
C GLY A 107 -0.11 2.11 -8.77
N GLN A 108 1.05 1.61 -8.38
CA GLN A 108 1.22 0.43 -7.54
C GLN A 108 1.34 0.85 -6.09
N MET A 109 0.41 0.44 -5.26
CA MET A 109 0.40 0.74 -3.84
C MET A 109 0.45 -0.55 -3.03
N VAL A 110 1.09 -0.51 -1.87
CA VAL A 110 1.20 -1.66 -0.98
C VAL A 110 0.36 -1.43 0.27
N ILE A 111 -0.43 -2.43 0.64
CA ILE A 111 -1.15 -2.39 1.93
C ILE A 111 -0.12 -2.36 3.05
N SER A 112 0.01 -1.24 3.73
CA SER A 112 0.99 -1.01 4.80
C SER A 112 0.42 -1.22 6.20
N GLU A 113 -0.90 -1.13 6.34
CA GLU A 113 -1.61 -1.23 7.61
C GLU A 113 -3.02 -1.77 7.40
N LYS A 114 -3.53 -2.52 8.37
CA LYS A 114 -4.91 -3.03 8.38
C LYS A 114 -5.54 -2.76 9.74
N SER A 115 -6.74 -2.22 9.73
CA SER A 115 -7.55 -1.97 10.92
C SER A 115 -8.98 -2.48 10.70
N GLU A 116 -9.50 -3.28 11.64
CA GLU A 116 -10.89 -3.76 11.56
C GLU A 116 -11.88 -2.59 11.60
N GLN A 117 -11.60 -1.61 12.46
CA GLN A 117 -12.27 -0.32 12.50
C GLN A 117 -11.27 0.80 12.78
N THR A 118 -11.46 1.96 12.18
CA THR A 118 -10.64 3.14 12.45
C THR A 118 -11.43 4.43 12.24
N ARG A 119 -11.07 5.51 12.94
CA ARG A 119 -11.60 6.84 12.65
C ARG A 119 -10.88 7.43 11.43
N MET A 120 -11.65 7.97 10.51
CA MET A 120 -11.14 8.77 9.40
C MET A 120 -11.67 10.20 9.52
N ASN A 121 -10.75 11.15 9.66
CA ASN A 121 -11.05 12.55 9.84
C ASN A 121 -10.30 13.38 8.78
N GLY A 122 -11.04 14.10 7.94
CA GLY A 122 -10.50 14.91 6.85
C GLY A 122 -9.48 15.95 7.30
N SER A 123 -9.57 16.45 8.53
CA SER A 123 -8.62 17.42 9.06
C SER A 123 -7.18 16.89 9.19
N THR A 124 -7.01 15.58 9.26
CA THR A 124 -5.68 14.94 9.38
C THR A 124 -4.97 14.75 8.04
N VAL A 125 -5.69 14.93 6.93
CA VAL A 125 -5.21 14.67 5.56
C VAL A 125 -5.49 15.83 4.60
N GLY A 126 -5.74 17.03 5.14
CA GLY A 126 -5.86 18.27 4.35
C GLY A 126 -7.27 18.61 3.85
N PHE A 127 -8.28 17.82 4.19
CA PHE A 127 -9.69 18.07 3.81
C PHE A 127 -10.48 18.85 4.89
N GLY A 128 -9.80 19.49 5.86
CA GLY A 128 -10.47 20.27 6.91
C GLY A 128 -11.51 19.44 7.67
N GLY A 129 -12.73 19.97 7.80
CA GLY A 129 -13.83 19.29 8.49
C GLY A 129 -14.84 18.64 7.55
N GLU A 130 -14.50 18.34 6.31
CA GLU A 130 -15.45 17.82 5.32
C GLU A 130 -16.03 16.45 5.71
N TYR A 131 -15.27 15.63 6.43
CA TYR A 131 -15.75 14.36 6.99
C TYR A 131 -15.07 14.04 8.31
N ASP A 132 -15.81 13.32 9.16
CA ASP A 132 -15.32 12.75 10.41
C ASP A 132 -16.16 11.49 10.74
N ILE A 133 -15.62 10.32 10.38
CA ILE A 133 -16.30 9.04 10.51
C ILE A 133 -15.54 8.22 11.56
N PRO A 134 -16.16 7.97 12.73
CA PRO A 134 -15.46 7.39 13.88
C PRO A 134 -15.14 5.90 13.74
N ASP A 135 -15.88 5.17 12.89
CA ASP A 135 -15.95 3.72 12.87
C ASP A 135 -15.89 3.14 11.45
N VAL A 136 -15.00 3.68 10.61
CA VAL A 136 -14.79 3.16 9.24
C VAL A 136 -14.33 1.70 9.30
N PRO A 137 -15.10 0.75 8.71
CA PRO A 137 -14.78 -0.66 8.81
C PRO A 137 -13.72 -1.09 7.79
N HIS A 138 -12.97 -2.12 8.14
CA HIS A 138 -12.06 -2.87 7.27
C HIS A 138 -11.08 -1.99 6.47
N ALA A 139 -10.45 -1.05 7.17
CA ALA A 139 -9.55 -0.07 6.55
C ALA A 139 -8.16 -0.66 6.30
N MET A 140 -7.64 -0.47 5.09
CA MET A 140 -6.30 -0.87 4.65
C MET A 140 -5.59 0.33 4.02
N ARG A 141 -4.51 0.77 4.65
CA ARG A 141 -3.76 1.95 4.22
C ARG A 141 -2.88 1.64 3.01
N LEU A 142 -2.93 2.51 2.00
CA LEU A 142 -2.16 2.42 0.75
C LEU A 142 -1.09 3.52 0.62
N SER A 143 -1.32 4.70 1.23
CA SER A 143 -0.36 5.80 1.19
C SER A 143 -0.24 6.50 2.54
N GLN A 144 0.87 7.21 2.76
CA GLN A 144 1.05 8.04 3.96
C GLN A 144 0.13 9.26 3.93
N SER A 145 -0.17 9.79 2.74
CA SER A 145 -1.08 10.93 2.56
C SER A 145 -2.56 10.59 2.82
N GLY A 146 -2.90 9.33 3.13
CA GLY A 146 -4.24 8.97 3.58
C GLY A 146 -5.13 8.30 2.55
N THR A 147 -4.57 7.70 1.49
CA THR A 147 -5.34 6.82 0.61
C THR A 147 -5.53 5.46 1.27
N PHE A 148 -6.77 4.98 1.32
CA PHE A 148 -7.15 3.67 1.85
C PHE A 148 -8.03 2.90 0.86
N ILE A 149 -8.08 1.58 1.02
CA ILE A 149 -9.25 0.78 0.70
C ILE A 149 -9.99 0.54 2.01
N HIS A 150 -11.30 0.77 2.04
CA HIS A 150 -12.09 0.60 3.27
C HIS A 150 -13.54 0.23 2.99
N GLY A 151 -14.20 -0.34 3.96
CA GLY A 151 -15.65 -0.52 3.94
C GLY A 151 -16.39 0.81 4.03
N ASN A 152 -17.55 0.88 3.38
CA ASN A 152 -18.36 2.08 3.32
C ASN A 152 -19.83 1.71 3.51
N TYR A 153 -20.33 1.80 4.74
CA TYR A 153 -21.71 1.49 5.11
C TYR A 153 -22.67 2.67 4.92
N TRP A 154 -22.13 3.90 4.80
CA TRP A 154 -22.94 5.13 4.66
C TRP A 154 -23.28 5.47 3.20
N TYR A 155 -22.76 4.70 2.25
CA TYR A 155 -22.84 4.95 0.81
C TYR A 155 -24.27 4.96 0.25
N ASN A 156 -25.18 4.18 0.82
CA ASN A 156 -26.53 3.94 0.28
C ASN A 156 -27.57 5.07 0.48
N ARG A 157 -27.14 6.25 0.96
CA ARG A 157 -28.06 7.37 1.22
C ARG A 157 -27.90 8.48 0.17
N GLY A 158 -28.50 8.25 -1.02
CA GLY A 158 -28.52 9.25 -2.10
C GLY A 158 -27.29 9.25 -3.02
N ASN A 159 -26.36 8.34 -2.82
CA ASN A 159 -25.22 8.12 -3.71
C ASN A 159 -25.56 7.14 -4.85
N PRO A 160 -24.86 7.22 -6.00
CA PRO A 160 -24.96 6.19 -7.03
C PRO A 160 -24.55 4.82 -6.46
N PRO A 161 -25.07 3.70 -6.98
CA PRO A 161 -24.66 2.38 -6.53
C PRO A 161 -23.16 2.13 -6.75
N PHE A 162 -22.54 1.28 -5.93
CA PHE A 162 -21.18 0.83 -6.17
C PHE A 162 -21.03 0.30 -7.61
N GLY A 163 -19.92 0.62 -8.27
CA GLY A 163 -19.69 0.29 -9.66
C GLY A 163 -20.16 1.36 -10.67
N ALA A 164 -20.92 2.36 -10.23
CA ALA A 164 -21.42 3.40 -11.12
C ALA A 164 -20.51 4.63 -11.19
N GLN A 165 -20.05 5.13 -10.05
CA GLN A 165 -19.30 6.38 -9.95
C GLN A 165 -18.44 6.44 -8.69
N GLY A 166 -17.29 7.13 -8.79
CA GLY A 166 -16.45 7.48 -7.64
C GLY A 166 -17.02 8.66 -6.87
N THR A 167 -17.01 8.59 -5.53
CA THR A 167 -17.61 9.61 -4.65
C THR A 167 -16.75 9.94 -3.44
N SER A 168 -15.60 9.28 -3.25
CA SER A 168 -14.73 9.49 -2.10
C SER A 168 -13.78 10.67 -2.27
N HIS A 169 -13.02 10.99 -1.23
CA HIS A 169 -11.91 11.96 -1.23
C HIS A 169 -10.56 11.30 -1.61
N GLY A 170 -10.59 10.32 -2.53
CA GLY A 170 -9.40 9.62 -3.03
C GLY A 170 -9.25 8.18 -2.54
N CYS A 171 -10.00 7.75 -1.54
CA CYS A 171 -10.03 6.36 -1.09
C CYS A 171 -10.82 5.46 -2.06
N VAL A 172 -10.65 4.14 -1.92
CA VAL A 172 -11.45 3.12 -2.62
C VAL A 172 -12.43 2.51 -1.64
N GLY A 173 -13.72 2.83 -1.79
CA GLY A 173 -14.80 2.31 -0.97
C GLY A 173 -15.32 0.97 -1.48
N LEU A 174 -15.57 0.04 -0.56
CA LEU A 174 -16.23 -1.24 -0.78
C LEU A 174 -17.55 -1.28 -0.02
N ALA A 175 -18.59 -1.91 -0.56
CA ALA A 175 -19.83 -2.12 0.19
C ALA A 175 -19.56 -2.87 1.49
N ASP A 176 -20.03 -2.31 2.61
CA ASP A 176 -19.79 -2.88 3.94
C ASP A 176 -20.94 -2.54 4.89
N ALA A 177 -20.87 -3.12 6.10
CA ALA A 177 -21.81 -2.87 7.18
C ALA A 177 -21.16 -2.09 8.32
N GLN A 178 -21.92 -1.23 8.99
CA GLN A 178 -21.47 -0.56 10.20
C GLN A 178 -21.08 -1.59 11.26
N GLY A 179 -20.02 -1.31 12.02
CA GLY A 179 -19.54 -2.21 13.05
C GLY A 179 -18.70 -3.37 12.52
N ALA A 180 -18.28 -3.34 11.25
CA ALA A 180 -17.43 -4.37 10.62
C ALA A 180 -18.07 -5.79 10.67
N GLN A 181 -19.39 -5.89 10.58
CA GLN A 181 -20.14 -7.14 10.75
C GLN A 181 -20.70 -7.65 9.41
N GLY A 182 -21.05 -8.94 9.38
CA GLY A 182 -21.73 -9.57 8.25
C GLY A 182 -20.79 -10.05 7.14
N ASP A 183 -21.38 -10.62 6.08
CA ASP A 183 -20.67 -11.09 4.89
C ASP A 183 -20.78 -10.03 3.79
N THR A 184 -19.82 -9.14 3.75
CA THR A 184 -19.77 -7.96 2.87
C THR A 184 -18.54 -8.01 1.95
N PRO A 185 -18.56 -7.31 0.79
CA PRO A 185 -17.38 -7.16 -0.05
C PRO A 185 -16.17 -6.56 0.69
N GLY A 186 -16.37 -5.58 1.58
CA GLY A 186 -15.32 -4.97 2.39
C GLY A 186 -14.68 -5.98 3.33
N LYS A 187 -15.50 -6.70 4.10
CA LYS A 187 -15.03 -7.76 5.00
C LYS A 187 -14.31 -8.87 4.23
N TRP A 188 -14.90 -9.34 3.13
CA TRP A 188 -14.27 -10.37 2.31
C TRP A 188 -12.87 -9.95 1.84
N PHE A 189 -12.73 -8.72 1.33
CA PHE A 189 -11.43 -8.23 0.87
C PHE A 189 -10.44 -8.09 2.02
N TYR A 190 -10.88 -7.56 3.16
CA TYR A 190 -10.07 -7.44 4.36
C TYR A 190 -9.54 -8.80 4.84
N ASP A 191 -10.42 -9.80 4.99
CA ASP A 191 -10.05 -11.14 5.46
C ASP A 191 -9.11 -11.87 4.47
N ASN A 192 -9.23 -11.55 3.18
CA ASN A 192 -8.42 -12.16 2.12
C ASN A 192 -7.16 -11.37 1.75
N SER A 193 -6.88 -10.26 2.42
CA SER A 193 -5.68 -9.45 2.16
C SER A 193 -4.71 -9.50 3.34
N LEU A 194 -3.42 -9.35 3.05
CA LEU A 194 -2.35 -9.23 4.04
C LEU A 194 -1.66 -7.87 3.90
N VAL A 195 -1.03 -7.41 4.97
CA VAL A 195 -0.02 -6.36 4.86
C VAL A 195 1.07 -6.85 3.92
N GLY A 196 1.44 -6.02 2.94
CA GLY A 196 2.36 -6.37 1.87
C GLY A 196 1.69 -6.74 0.54
N ASP A 197 0.38 -6.99 0.50
CA ASP A 197 -0.34 -7.22 -0.76
C ASP A 197 -0.36 -5.94 -1.61
N VAL A 198 -0.31 -6.13 -2.92
CA VAL A 198 -0.26 -5.03 -3.89
C VAL A 198 -1.66 -4.66 -4.38
N VAL A 199 -1.90 -3.36 -4.44
CA VAL A 199 -3.08 -2.75 -5.07
C VAL A 199 -2.61 -1.86 -6.21
N VAL A 200 -3.05 -2.15 -7.42
CA VAL A 200 -2.77 -1.35 -8.62
C VAL A 200 -4.01 -0.55 -8.97
N VAL A 201 -3.90 0.77 -8.96
CA VAL A 201 -4.97 1.66 -9.45
C VAL A 201 -4.63 2.13 -10.84
N LYS A 202 -5.60 2.08 -11.74
CA LYS A 202 -5.49 2.52 -13.13
C LYS A 202 -6.72 3.28 -13.59
N ASN A 203 -6.54 4.04 -14.68
CA ASN A 203 -7.60 4.81 -15.34
C ASN A 203 -8.26 5.87 -14.44
N SER A 204 -7.56 6.32 -13.40
CA SER A 204 -7.93 7.50 -12.63
C SER A 204 -7.42 8.77 -13.35
N PRO A 205 -8.11 9.90 -13.26
CA PRO A 205 -7.61 11.16 -13.81
C PRO A 205 -6.50 11.81 -12.96
N ASP A 206 -6.07 11.18 -11.85
CA ASP A 206 -5.02 11.67 -10.98
C ASP A 206 -3.61 11.25 -11.43
N ASP A 207 -2.59 11.82 -10.80
CA ASP A 207 -1.20 11.44 -10.98
C ASP A 207 -0.90 10.04 -10.40
N THR A 208 0.26 9.49 -10.76
CA THR A 208 0.79 8.28 -10.12
C THR A 208 1.29 8.63 -8.72
N VAL A 209 0.93 7.81 -7.73
CA VAL A 209 1.38 7.99 -6.35
C VAL A 209 2.91 8.03 -6.28
N ALA A 210 3.45 8.98 -5.52
CA ALA A 210 4.90 9.11 -5.34
C ALA A 210 5.49 7.86 -4.68
N PRO A 211 6.68 7.39 -5.09
CA PRO A 211 7.30 6.17 -4.60
C PRO A 211 7.52 6.16 -3.09
N ASP A 212 7.79 7.31 -2.49
CA ASP A 212 8.00 7.52 -1.06
C ASP A 212 6.71 7.75 -0.25
N ASN A 213 5.58 7.98 -0.94
CA ASN A 213 4.28 8.15 -0.30
C ASN A 213 3.66 6.79 0.09
N GLY A 214 4.19 6.14 1.11
CA GLY A 214 3.88 4.77 1.51
C GLY A 214 5.00 3.80 1.12
N LEU A 215 4.68 2.52 0.94
CA LEU A 215 5.62 1.48 0.50
C LEU A 215 5.53 1.28 -1.03
N ASN A 216 5.51 2.39 -1.77
CA ASN A 216 5.09 2.44 -3.17
C ASN A 216 6.26 2.55 -4.16
N GLY A 217 7.45 2.06 -3.76
CA GLY A 217 8.69 2.15 -4.50
C GLY A 217 8.66 1.55 -5.91
N TRP A 218 7.74 0.61 -6.22
CA TRP A 218 7.60 0.06 -7.58
C TRP A 218 7.05 1.06 -8.62
N ASN A 219 6.59 2.24 -8.22
CA ASN A 219 6.26 3.33 -9.14
C ASN A 219 7.50 4.07 -9.68
N MET A 220 8.68 3.83 -9.10
CA MET A 220 9.95 4.36 -9.60
C MET A 220 10.57 3.36 -10.58
N PRO A 221 11.00 3.78 -11.78
CA PRO A 221 11.73 2.94 -12.71
C PRO A 221 12.98 2.31 -12.07
N TRP A 222 13.32 1.07 -12.45
CA TRP A 222 14.46 0.38 -11.87
C TRP A 222 15.79 1.11 -12.06
N SER A 223 15.97 1.74 -13.21
CA SER A 223 17.16 2.56 -13.51
C SER A 223 17.32 3.76 -12.56
N GLU A 224 16.19 4.38 -12.14
CA GLU A 224 16.21 5.47 -11.16
C GLU A 224 16.41 4.94 -9.74
N TRP A 225 15.79 3.79 -9.43
CA TRP A 225 15.96 3.12 -8.14
C TRP A 225 17.42 2.79 -7.86
N THR A 226 18.12 2.26 -8.85
CA THR A 226 19.53 1.85 -8.72
C THR A 226 20.52 3.00 -8.82
N ALA A 227 20.17 4.11 -9.48
CA ALA A 227 21.07 5.25 -9.68
C ALA A 227 21.51 5.94 -8.37
N GLN A 228 20.71 5.86 -7.31
CA GLN A 228 21.01 6.42 -5.98
C GLN A 228 21.36 5.32 -4.95
N SER A 229 21.57 4.11 -5.41
CA SER A 229 22.11 3.08 -4.53
C SER A 229 23.59 3.41 -4.28
N ALA A 230 23.96 3.60 -3.03
CA ALA A 230 25.38 3.59 -2.67
C ALA A 230 25.88 2.16 -2.95
N ALA A 231 26.74 2.03 -3.98
CA ALA A 231 27.45 0.82 -4.28
C ALA A 231 28.39 0.45 -3.12
#